data_542d26b4f9e6e03a102a8761f2f2309a
#
_entry.id   542d26b4f9e6e03a102a8761f2f2309a
#
_cell.length_a   1.000
_cell.length_b   1.000
_cell.length_c   1.000
_cell.angle_alpha   90.00
_cell.angle_beta   90.00
_cell.angle_gamma   90.00
#
_symmetry.space_group_name_H-M   'P 1'
#
loop_
_entity.id
_entity.type
_entity.pdbx_description
1 polymer ?
#
loop_
_entity_poly.entity_id
_entity_poly.type
_entity_poly.pdbx_seq_one_letter_code
_entity_poly.pdbx_strand_id
1 'polypeptide(L)'
;HTYPIETGVNLKLYNPAKKYETPGDMQDIPRPIIGYMGTINSTRLDGDLLYQIISQRPDYSFVFTGPEDDIFRRNRIHSLKNAYFTGQKKVDELPAYIAAYDVCINPQMVNEITDGNYPLKIDEYLAMGKPTVATSTHTMRHIFANHTHLATTPEEWLSAIDRAVTEADDEELAKQRIAFAETHSWGHSVKKIYDIIDNFLKEKAT
;
A
#
# COMPACT_ATOMS: atom_id res chain seq x y z
N HIS A 1 -30.92 -1.84 -10.25
CA HIS A 1 -29.63 -1.41 -10.79
C HIS A 1 -28.60 -1.33 -9.65
N THR A 2 -27.42 -1.91 -9.84
CA THR A 2 -26.28 -1.87 -8.90
C THR A 2 -25.10 -1.22 -9.61
N TYR A 3 -24.47 -0.25 -8.95
CA TYR A 3 -23.34 0.49 -9.50
C TYR A 3 -22.13 0.35 -8.57
N PRO A 4 -20.95 -0.03 -9.09
CA PRO A 4 -19.73 -0.08 -8.28
C PRO A 4 -19.22 1.33 -8.00
N ILE A 5 -18.91 1.59 -6.73
CA ILE A 5 -18.28 2.82 -6.26
C ILE A 5 -17.04 2.44 -5.48
N GLU A 6 -15.91 2.97 -5.86
CA GLU A 6 -14.64 2.81 -5.18
C GLU A 6 -14.58 3.73 -3.96
N THR A 7 -13.85 3.31 -2.92
CA THR A 7 -13.49 4.21 -1.81
C THR A 7 -12.48 5.23 -2.29
N GLY A 8 -12.39 6.39 -1.62
CA GLY A 8 -11.48 7.45 -2.01
C GLY A 8 -10.32 7.64 -1.05
N VAL A 9 -9.13 7.95 -1.58
CA VAL A 9 -7.99 8.40 -0.78
C VAL A 9 -8.17 9.86 -0.33
N ASN A 10 -7.67 10.17 0.88
CA ASN A 10 -7.64 11.54 1.41
C ASN A 10 -6.38 12.28 0.95
N LEU A 11 -6.45 12.94 -0.22
CA LEU A 11 -5.32 13.68 -0.79
C LEU A 11 -4.88 14.92 0.03
N LYS A 12 -5.69 15.41 0.97
CA LYS A 12 -5.28 16.47 1.90
C LYS A 12 -4.34 15.93 2.98
N LEU A 13 -4.55 14.68 3.38
CA LEU A 13 -3.71 13.98 4.34
C LEU A 13 -2.46 13.42 3.66
N TYR A 14 -2.63 12.59 2.62
CA TYR A 14 -1.55 12.01 1.84
C TYR A 14 -1.17 12.95 0.70
N ASN A 15 -0.34 13.95 1.01
CA ASN A 15 0.02 15.01 0.09
C ASN A 15 1.54 15.03 -0.16
N PRO A 16 2.00 14.57 -1.33
CA PRO A 16 3.43 14.45 -1.64
C PRO A 16 4.14 15.79 -1.78
N ALA A 17 3.40 16.91 -1.95
CA ALA A 17 3.98 18.25 -1.99
C ALA A 17 4.37 18.78 -0.59
N LYS A 18 3.92 18.13 0.48
CA LYS A 18 4.35 18.48 1.84
C LYS A 18 5.73 17.89 2.13
N LYS A 19 6.55 18.66 2.82
CA LYS A 19 7.80 18.16 3.39
C LYS A 19 7.48 17.44 4.70
N TYR A 20 7.83 16.16 4.76
CA TYR A 20 7.70 15.34 5.96
C TYR A 20 9.07 15.15 6.62
N GLU A 21 9.13 15.30 7.94
CA GLU A 21 10.30 14.91 8.71
C GLU A 21 10.26 13.38 8.91
N THR A 22 11.43 12.75 8.84
CA THR A 22 11.55 11.32 9.13
C THR A 22 11.16 11.06 10.59
N PRO A 23 10.21 10.15 10.87
CA PRO A 23 9.84 9.81 12.23
C PRO A 23 11.03 9.39 13.08
N GLY A 24 11.06 9.77 14.37
CA GLY A 24 12.19 9.54 15.24
C GLY A 24 12.59 8.08 15.37
N ASP A 25 11.62 7.16 15.36
CA ASP A 25 11.83 5.71 15.41
C ASP A 25 12.24 5.08 14.06
N MET A 26 12.42 5.91 13.02
CA MET A 26 12.92 5.48 11.70
C MET A 26 14.28 6.11 11.32
N GLN A 27 14.80 7.04 12.10
CA GLN A 27 16.00 7.82 11.72
C GLN A 27 17.25 6.96 11.53
N ASP A 28 17.38 5.90 12.33
CA ASP A 28 18.56 5.02 12.32
C ASP A 28 18.35 3.73 11.50
N ILE A 29 17.21 3.59 10.80
CA ILE A 29 16.95 2.41 9.98
C ILE A 29 17.70 2.53 8.65
N PRO A 30 18.55 1.54 8.30
CA PRO A 30 19.30 1.56 7.04
C PRO A 30 18.38 1.51 5.82
N ARG A 31 18.80 2.17 4.75
CA ARG A 31 18.10 2.13 3.45
C ARG A 31 18.67 1.01 2.55
N PRO A 32 17.89 0.48 1.58
CA PRO A 32 16.52 0.89 1.28
C PRO A 32 15.49 0.36 2.31
N ILE A 33 14.44 1.15 2.54
CA ILE A 33 13.35 0.84 3.46
C ILE A 33 12.14 0.33 2.69
N ILE A 34 11.76 -0.90 2.94
CA ILE A 34 10.57 -1.56 2.38
C ILE A 34 9.48 -1.53 3.45
N GLY A 35 8.47 -0.67 3.26
CA GLY A 35 7.48 -0.36 4.29
C GLY A 35 6.11 -1.00 4.06
N TYR A 36 5.51 -1.48 5.13
CA TYR A 36 4.09 -1.84 5.22
C TYR A 36 3.40 -0.95 6.25
N MET A 37 2.25 -0.40 5.88
CA MET A 37 1.40 0.38 6.80
C MET A 37 0.01 -0.25 6.92
N GLY A 38 -0.44 -0.43 8.16
CA GLY A 38 -1.78 -0.94 8.47
C GLY A 38 -1.76 -2.01 9.55
N THR A 39 -2.93 -2.56 9.87
CA THR A 39 -3.03 -3.65 10.83
C THR A 39 -2.26 -4.89 10.35
N ILE A 40 -1.33 -5.34 11.16
CA ILE A 40 -0.51 -6.53 10.91
C ILE A 40 -1.29 -7.72 11.46
N ASN A 41 -2.08 -8.33 10.59
CA ASN A 41 -3.08 -9.34 10.94
C ASN A 41 -2.76 -10.68 10.27
N SER A 42 -2.65 -11.73 11.07
CA SER A 42 -2.30 -13.09 10.63
C SER A 42 -3.31 -13.75 9.68
N THR A 43 -4.54 -13.24 9.61
CA THR A 43 -5.55 -13.73 8.66
C THR A 43 -5.49 -13.05 7.29
N ARG A 44 -4.72 -11.97 7.18
CA ARG A 44 -4.62 -11.17 5.94
C ARG A 44 -3.21 -11.12 5.37
N LEU A 45 -2.18 -11.10 6.22
CA LEU A 45 -0.79 -11.04 5.79
C LEU A 45 -0.16 -12.42 5.75
N ASP A 46 0.59 -12.70 4.69
CA ASP A 46 1.33 -13.94 4.54
C ASP A 46 2.67 -13.86 5.29
N GLY A 47 2.66 -14.32 6.54
CA GLY A 47 3.85 -14.31 7.39
C GLY A 47 4.97 -15.24 6.92
N ASP A 48 4.64 -16.31 6.19
CA ASP A 48 5.64 -17.24 5.64
C ASP A 48 6.32 -16.65 4.41
N LEU A 49 5.55 -16.03 3.53
CA LEU A 49 6.09 -15.24 2.41
C LEU A 49 6.99 -14.12 2.94
N LEU A 50 6.51 -13.32 3.91
CA LEU A 50 7.30 -12.25 4.52
C LEU A 50 8.62 -12.76 5.08
N TYR A 51 8.62 -13.88 5.80
CA TYR A 51 9.86 -14.46 6.31
C TYR A 51 10.84 -14.83 5.18
N GLN A 52 10.34 -15.42 4.09
CA GLN A 52 11.16 -15.82 2.95
C GLN A 52 11.79 -14.61 2.25
N ILE A 53 11.03 -13.56 1.96
CA ILE A 53 11.54 -12.38 1.26
C ILE A 53 12.51 -11.57 2.14
N ILE A 54 12.19 -11.38 3.43
CA ILE A 54 13.03 -10.61 4.37
C ILE A 54 14.37 -11.30 4.60
N SER A 55 14.36 -12.62 4.81
CA SER A 55 15.59 -13.40 5.04
C SER A 55 16.53 -13.44 3.84
N GLN A 56 16.00 -13.29 2.60
CA GLN A 56 16.78 -13.28 1.37
C GLN A 56 17.27 -11.89 0.94
N ARG A 57 16.88 -10.83 1.65
CA ARG A 57 17.36 -9.46 1.42
C ARG A 57 17.86 -8.82 2.72
N PRO A 58 18.98 -9.35 3.27
CA PRO A 58 19.54 -8.85 4.53
C PRO A 58 20.01 -7.39 4.45
N ASP A 59 20.28 -6.90 3.24
CA ASP A 59 20.71 -5.51 2.99
C ASP A 59 19.52 -4.52 2.89
N TYR A 60 18.27 -5.00 2.92
CA TYR A 60 17.07 -4.18 2.94
C TYR A 60 16.46 -4.18 4.32
N SER A 61 15.92 -3.03 4.73
CA SER A 61 15.17 -2.89 5.98
C SER A 61 13.67 -3.01 5.72
N PHE A 62 13.00 -3.94 6.39
CA PHE A 62 11.57 -4.11 6.28
C PHE A 62 10.87 -3.50 7.49
N VAL A 63 10.06 -2.48 7.28
CA VAL A 63 9.40 -1.71 8.34
C VAL A 63 7.90 -1.94 8.32
N PHE A 64 7.37 -2.36 9.47
CA PHE A 64 5.96 -2.63 9.69
C PHE A 64 5.38 -1.58 10.65
N THR A 65 4.50 -0.71 10.12
CA THR A 65 3.84 0.35 10.90
C THR A 65 2.38 0.03 11.11
N GLY A 66 2.00 -0.26 12.34
CA GLY A 66 0.63 -0.56 12.74
C GLY A 66 0.53 -1.52 13.91
N PRO A 67 -0.69 -1.76 14.42
CA PRO A 67 -0.90 -2.73 15.48
C PRO A 67 -0.81 -4.16 14.94
N GLU A 68 -0.25 -5.05 15.77
CA GLU A 68 -0.15 -6.48 15.49
C GLU A 68 -1.19 -7.28 16.27
N ASP A 69 -1.72 -8.36 15.67
CA ASP A 69 -2.46 -9.35 16.43
C ASP A 69 -1.53 -10.27 17.27
N ASP A 70 -2.11 -11.02 18.20
CA ASP A 70 -1.34 -11.87 19.11
C ASP A 70 -0.63 -13.04 18.42
N ILE A 71 -1.13 -13.47 17.26
CA ILE A 71 -0.52 -14.54 16.46
C ILE A 71 0.68 -13.98 15.71
N PHE A 72 0.53 -12.82 15.08
CA PHE A 72 1.59 -12.21 14.28
C PHE A 72 2.78 -11.77 15.15
N ARG A 73 2.54 -11.31 16.39
CA ARG A 73 3.59 -11.02 17.37
C ARG A 73 4.52 -12.20 17.68
N ARG A 74 4.06 -13.43 17.43
CA ARG A 74 4.84 -14.66 17.60
C ARG A 74 5.42 -15.19 16.31
N ASN A 75 5.22 -14.48 15.19
CA ASN A 75 5.75 -14.89 13.91
C ASN A 75 7.28 -14.82 13.90
N ARG A 76 7.90 -15.77 13.22
CA ARG A 76 9.35 -15.87 13.10
C ARG A 76 10.03 -14.67 12.43
N ILE A 77 9.29 -13.79 11.74
CA ILE A 77 9.84 -12.54 11.19
C ILE A 77 10.44 -11.64 12.25
N HIS A 78 9.95 -11.70 13.51
CA HIS A 78 10.52 -10.95 14.64
C HIS A 78 11.95 -11.39 15.03
N SER A 79 12.40 -12.56 14.56
CA SER A 79 13.80 -13.00 14.75
C SER A 79 14.78 -12.43 13.73
N LEU A 80 14.27 -11.77 12.68
CA LEU A 80 15.10 -11.21 11.61
C LEU A 80 15.62 -9.82 12.00
N LYS A 81 16.93 -9.58 11.86
CA LYS A 81 17.58 -8.34 12.29
C LYS A 81 17.21 -7.12 11.45
N ASN A 82 16.70 -7.35 10.25
CA ASN A 82 16.30 -6.34 9.29
C ASN A 82 14.76 -6.17 9.19
N ALA A 83 14.01 -6.71 10.15
CA ALA A 83 12.58 -6.48 10.32
C ALA A 83 12.35 -5.55 11.52
N TYR A 84 11.67 -4.42 11.28
CA TYR A 84 11.42 -3.36 12.26
C TYR A 84 9.92 -3.17 12.45
N PHE A 85 9.49 -3.01 13.70
CA PHE A 85 8.08 -2.84 14.06
C PHE A 85 7.91 -1.54 14.82
N THR A 86 7.27 -0.54 14.21
CA THR A 86 7.10 0.79 14.81
C THR A 86 5.82 0.92 15.64
N GLY A 87 4.97 -0.11 15.62
CA GLY A 87 3.71 -0.13 16.37
C GLY A 87 2.63 0.79 15.79
N GLN A 88 1.53 0.94 16.54
CA GLN A 88 0.40 1.77 16.13
C GLN A 88 0.76 3.25 16.15
N LYS A 89 0.33 3.98 15.10
CA LYS A 89 0.50 5.43 14.94
C LYS A 89 -0.85 6.11 14.79
N LYS A 90 -0.88 7.42 15.03
CA LYS A 90 -2.06 8.23 14.72
C LYS A 90 -2.18 8.41 13.21
N VAL A 91 -3.41 8.61 12.74
CA VAL A 91 -3.69 8.73 11.30
C VAL A 91 -2.95 9.89 10.66
N ASP A 92 -2.78 11.00 11.37
CA ASP A 92 -2.08 12.19 10.90
C ASP A 92 -0.55 12.03 10.83
N GLU A 93 0.02 11.02 11.51
CA GLU A 93 1.44 10.67 11.45
C GLU A 93 1.77 9.76 10.26
N LEU A 94 0.79 8.98 9.77
CA LEU A 94 1.03 7.95 8.74
C LEU A 94 1.69 8.46 7.45
N PRO A 95 1.36 9.65 6.93
CA PRO A 95 2.03 10.15 5.73
C PRO A 95 3.54 10.33 5.89
N ALA A 96 4.02 10.67 7.08
CA ALA A 96 5.46 10.80 7.36
C ALA A 96 6.17 9.45 7.31
N TYR A 97 5.52 8.38 7.78
CA TYR A 97 6.04 7.01 7.65
C TYR A 97 6.11 6.57 6.19
N ILE A 98 5.03 6.78 5.41
CA ILE A 98 5.04 6.46 3.98
C ILE A 98 6.12 7.27 3.25
N ALA A 99 6.27 8.56 3.57
CA ALA A 99 7.30 9.39 2.97
C ALA A 99 8.71 8.85 3.21
N ALA A 100 8.95 8.25 4.39
CA ALA A 100 10.23 7.68 4.76
C ALA A 100 10.53 6.32 4.09
N TYR A 101 9.54 5.60 3.57
CA TYR A 101 9.75 4.35 2.82
C TYR A 101 10.33 4.63 1.43
N ASP A 102 11.18 3.73 0.94
CA ASP A 102 11.62 3.72 -0.46
C ASP A 102 10.63 2.94 -1.34
N VAL A 103 10.14 1.82 -0.82
CA VAL A 103 9.13 0.97 -1.47
C VAL A 103 8.03 0.65 -0.47
N CYS A 104 6.79 0.63 -0.93
CA CYS A 104 5.66 0.16 -0.14
C CYS A 104 5.26 -1.27 -0.53
N ILE A 105 4.82 -2.08 0.43
CA ILE A 105 4.38 -3.46 0.17
C ILE A 105 2.98 -3.74 0.71
N ASN A 106 2.26 -4.66 0.03
CA ASN A 106 1.00 -5.20 0.51
C ASN A 106 0.94 -6.73 0.31
N PRO A 107 1.62 -7.51 1.17
CA PRO A 107 1.76 -8.96 1.05
C PRO A 107 0.55 -9.69 1.62
N GLN A 108 -0.59 -9.58 0.96
CA GLN A 108 -1.82 -10.23 1.39
C GLN A 108 -1.86 -11.71 1.02
N MET A 109 -2.40 -12.52 1.90
CA MET A 109 -2.82 -13.89 1.54
C MET A 109 -3.94 -13.82 0.51
N VAL A 110 -3.97 -14.78 -0.44
CA VAL A 110 -5.08 -14.91 -1.39
C VAL A 110 -6.10 -15.88 -0.79
N ASN A 111 -7.24 -15.37 -0.36
CA ASN A 111 -8.36 -16.12 0.19
C ASN A 111 -9.68 -15.39 -0.13
N GLU A 112 -10.81 -15.99 0.23
CA GLU A 112 -12.15 -15.43 -0.04
C GLU A 112 -12.35 -14.01 0.54
N ILE A 113 -11.63 -13.66 1.61
CA ILE A 113 -11.73 -12.35 2.26
C ILE A 113 -10.90 -11.30 1.51
N THR A 114 -9.72 -11.69 1.02
CA THR A 114 -8.73 -10.75 0.50
C THR A 114 -8.77 -10.58 -1.01
N ASP A 115 -9.20 -11.58 -1.77
CA ASP A 115 -9.13 -11.56 -3.24
C ASP A 115 -10.03 -10.46 -3.86
N GLY A 116 -11.23 -10.25 -3.30
CA GLY A 116 -12.17 -9.20 -3.71
C GLY A 116 -12.05 -7.88 -2.91
N ASN A 117 -11.18 -7.81 -1.91
CA ASN A 117 -11.06 -6.62 -1.07
C ASN A 117 -10.37 -5.48 -1.81
N TYR A 118 -10.92 -4.26 -1.68
CA TYR A 118 -10.28 -3.04 -2.18
C TYR A 118 -9.23 -2.55 -1.15
N PRO A 119 -7.94 -2.59 -1.47
CA PRO A 119 -6.89 -2.24 -0.51
C PRO A 119 -6.60 -0.73 -0.54
N LEU A 120 -7.37 0.08 0.19
CA LEU A 120 -7.25 1.55 0.24
C LEU A 120 -5.81 2.05 0.46
N LYS A 121 -4.98 1.31 1.20
CA LYS A 121 -3.57 1.67 1.42
C LYS A 121 -2.75 1.77 0.12
N ILE A 122 -3.15 1.07 -0.94
CA ILE A 122 -2.49 1.18 -2.24
C ILE A 122 -2.68 2.60 -2.81
N ASP A 123 -3.88 3.14 -2.75
CA ASP A 123 -4.12 4.53 -3.16
C ASP A 123 -3.34 5.52 -2.28
N GLU A 124 -3.22 5.25 -0.98
CA GLU A 124 -2.42 6.07 -0.05
C GLU A 124 -0.92 6.05 -0.43
N TYR A 125 -0.38 4.88 -0.78
CA TYR A 125 1.00 4.74 -1.25
C TYR A 125 1.23 5.44 -2.58
N LEU A 126 0.33 5.24 -3.55
CA LEU A 126 0.41 5.86 -4.87
C LEU A 126 0.21 7.37 -4.79
N ALA A 127 -0.68 7.89 -3.92
CA ALA A 127 -0.85 9.31 -3.67
C ALA A 127 0.44 9.98 -3.14
N MET A 128 1.28 9.21 -2.43
CA MET A 128 2.60 9.65 -1.97
C MET A 128 3.73 9.37 -3.01
N GLY A 129 3.36 8.94 -4.22
CA GLY A 129 4.29 8.65 -5.32
C GLY A 129 5.13 7.39 -5.16
N LYS A 130 4.85 6.55 -4.16
CA LYS A 130 5.71 5.43 -3.79
C LYS A 130 5.59 4.23 -4.75
N PRO A 131 6.72 3.64 -5.19
CA PRO A 131 6.69 2.35 -5.85
C PRO A 131 6.10 1.32 -4.89
N THR A 132 5.20 0.48 -5.42
CA THR A 132 4.40 -0.41 -4.58
C THR A 132 4.43 -1.82 -5.14
N VAL A 133 4.70 -2.80 -4.28
CA VAL A 133 4.62 -4.23 -4.60
C VAL A 133 3.49 -4.86 -3.82
N ALA A 134 2.63 -5.62 -4.49
CA ALA A 134 1.46 -6.23 -3.85
C ALA A 134 1.19 -7.64 -4.36
N THR A 135 0.52 -8.44 -3.54
CA THR A 135 0.00 -9.75 -3.97
C THR A 135 -0.99 -9.57 -5.12
N SER A 136 -0.88 -10.42 -6.14
CA SER A 136 -1.72 -10.43 -7.33
C SER A 136 -3.14 -10.93 -7.04
N THR A 137 -3.93 -10.17 -6.27
CA THR A 137 -5.36 -10.43 -6.03
C THR A 137 -6.20 -9.98 -7.24
N HIS A 138 -7.47 -10.39 -7.29
CA HIS A 138 -8.39 -9.97 -8.35
C HIS A 138 -8.45 -8.44 -8.49
N THR A 139 -8.68 -7.74 -7.39
CA THR A 139 -8.76 -6.25 -7.37
C THR A 139 -7.45 -5.62 -7.83
N MET A 140 -6.30 -6.13 -7.38
CA MET A 140 -5.00 -5.61 -7.76
C MET A 140 -4.74 -5.74 -9.27
N ARG A 141 -5.10 -6.89 -9.88
CA ARG A 141 -4.95 -7.09 -11.33
C ARG A 141 -5.84 -6.18 -12.17
N HIS A 142 -7.06 -5.88 -11.69
CA HIS A 142 -8.05 -5.12 -12.47
C HIS A 142 -7.93 -3.62 -12.32
N ILE A 143 -7.47 -3.13 -11.17
CA ILE A 143 -7.44 -1.69 -10.86
C ILE A 143 -6.02 -1.14 -10.88
N PHE A 144 -5.07 -1.83 -10.24
CA PHE A 144 -3.76 -1.28 -9.91
C PHE A 144 -2.58 -1.81 -10.73
N ALA A 145 -2.81 -2.78 -11.64
CA ALA A 145 -1.74 -3.49 -12.35
C ALA A 145 -0.76 -2.58 -13.11
N ASN A 146 -1.23 -1.47 -13.67
CA ASN A 146 -0.39 -0.55 -14.45
C ASN A 146 0.44 0.42 -13.59
N HIS A 147 0.19 0.46 -12.27
CA HIS A 147 0.81 1.41 -11.35
C HIS A 147 1.49 0.74 -10.14
N THR A 148 1.46 -0.60 -10.10
CA THR A 148 2.06 -1.41 -9.04
C THR A 148 2.75 -2.63 -9.62
N HIS A 149 3.75 -3.16 -8.91
CA HIS A 149 4.33 -4.45 -9.22
C HIS A 149 3.50 -5.54 -8.54
N LEU A 150 2.99 -6.49 -9.31
CA LEU A 150 2.22 -7.62 -8.79
C LEU A 150 3.09 -8.87 -8.72
N ALA A 151 2.98 -9.60 -7.61
CA ALA A 151 3.72 -10.83 -7.37
C ALA A 151 2.86 -11.88 -6.69
N THR A 152 3.16 -13.15 -6.95
CA THR A 152 2.47 -14.32 -6.39
C THR A 152 3.45 -15.23 -5.66
N THR A 153 4.60 -15.54 -6.27
CA THR A 153 5.63 -16.41 -5.67
C THR A 153 6.70 -15.61 -4.94
N PRO A 154 7.45 -16.20 -4.00
CA PRO A 154 8.56 -15.52 -3.33
C PRO A 154 9.59 -14.94 -4.31
N GLU A 155 9.90 -15.65 -5.40
CA GLU A 155 10.84 -15.21 -6.43
C GLU A 155 10.33 -13.99 -7.19
N GLU A 156 9.04 -13.97 -7.52
CA GLU A 156 8.38 -12.80 -8.13
C GLU A 156 8.41 -11.60 -7.16
N TRP A 157 8.15 -11.83 -5.86
CA TRP A 157 8.22 -10.80 -4.83
C TRP A 157 9.62 -10.19 -4.73
N LEU A 158 10.66 -11.03 -4.66
CA LEU A 158 12.06 -10.57 -4.61
C LEU A 158 12.40 -9.72 -5.84
N SER A 159 12.08 -10.22 -7.05
CA SER A 159 12.32 -9.50 -8.29
C SER A 159 11.54 -8.19 -8.37
N ALA A 160 10.29 -8.19 -7.90
CA ALA A 160 9.43 -6.98 -7.90
C ALA A 160 9.94 -5.93 -6.90
N ILE A 161 10.37 -6.34 -5.71
CA ILE A 161 10.97 -5.42 -4.72
C ILE A 161 12.27 -4.84 -5.25
N ASP A 162 13.17 -5.66 -5.80
CA ASP A 162 14.44 -5.17 -6.36
C ASP A 162 14.20 -4.14 -7.47
N ARG A 163 13.22 -4.38 -8.35
CA ARG A 163 12.81 -3.41 -9.38
C ARG A 163 12.24 -2.13 -8.77
N ALA A 164 11.33 -2.27 -7.80
CA ALA A 164 10.71 -1.13 -7.13
C ALA A 164 11.74 -0.25 -6.41
N VAL A 165 12.81 -0.84 -5.84
CA VAL A 165 13.92 -0.09 -5.25
C VAL A 165 14.64 0.77 -6.30
N THR A 166 14.83 0.29 -7.52
CA THR A 166 15.46 1.10 -8.59
C THR A 166 14.58 2.25 -9.08
N GLU A 167 13.28 2.20 -8.80
CA GLU A 167 12.29 3.23 -9.17
C GLU A 167 12.03 4.25 -8.04
N ALA A 168 12.67 4.09 -6.88
CA ALA A 168 12.35 4.89 -5.69
C ALA A 168 12.57 6.40 -5.89
N ASP A 169 13.59 6.76 -6.67
CA ASP A 169 13.95 8.13 -6.97
C ASP A 169 13.49 8.61 -8.37
N ASP A 170 12.67 7.80 -9.07
CA ASP A 170 12.14 8.17 -10.39
C ASP A 170 10.94 9.11 -10.24
N GLU A 171 11.20 10.42 -10.43
CA GLU A 171 10.19 11.47 -10.32
C GLU A 171 9.05 11.33 -11.35
N GLU A 172 9.33 10.82 -12.55
CA GLU A 172 8.32 10.70 -13.59
C GLU A 172 7.35 9.55 -13.27
N LEU A 173 7.85 8.40 -12.80
CA LEU A 173 7.01 7.32 -12.30
C LEU A 173 6.24 7.74 -11.05
N ALA A 174 6.85 8.52 -10.17
CA ALA A 174 6.16 9.08 -8.99
C ALA A 174 4.97 9.96 -9.38
N LYS A 175 5.13 10.86 -10.37
CA LYS A 175 4.04 11.69 -10.91
C LYS A 175 2.91 10.86 -11.51
N GLN A 176 3.24 9.79 -12.25
CA GLN A 176 2.22 8.89 -12.83
C GLN A 176 1.42 8.18 -11.72
N ARG A 177 2.07 7.72 -10.65
CA ARG A 177 1.40 7.10 -9.49
C ARG A 177 0.47 8.09 -8.79
N ILE A 178 0.93 9.33 -8.55
CA ILE A 178 0.13 10.40 -7.94
C ILE A 178 -1.09 10.72 -8.81
N ALA A 179 -0.90 10.92 -10.11
CA ALA A 179 -1.99 11.23 -11.03
C ALA A 179 -3.05 10.12 -11.06
N PHE A 180 -2.63 8.85 -10.98
CA PHE A 180 -3.56 7.74 -10.87
C PHE A 180 -4.35 7.79 -9.55
N ALA A 181 -3.68 7.98 -8.41
CA ALA A 181 -4.36 8.07 -7.11
C ALA A 181 -5.35 9.24 -7.02
N GLU A 182 -5.11 10.36 -7.73
CA GLU A 182 -6.03 11.49 -7.81
C GLU A 182 -7.38 11.09 -8.43
N THR A 183 -7.40 10.13 -9.36
CA THR A 183 -8.64 9.60 -9.95
C THR A 183 -9.45 8.77 -8.96
N HIS A 184 -8.84 8.28 -7.89
CA HIS A 184 -9.46 7.51 -6.80
C HIS A 184 -9.66 8.35 -5.52
N SER A 185 -9.85 9.66 -5.65
CA SER A 185 -10.11 10.52 -4.49
C SER A 185 -11.57 10.49 -4.05
N TRP A 186 -11.82 10.83 -2.78
CA TRP A 186 -13.20 11.00 -2.26
C TRP A 186 -14.04 11.96 -3.11
N GLY A 187 -13.43 13.04 -3.62
CA GLY A 187 -14.12 13.96 -4.52
C GLY A 187 -14.61 13.30 -5.79
N HIS A 188 -13.80 12.42 -6.38
CA HIS A 188 -14.15 11.65 -7.57
C HIS A 188 -15.27 10.64 -7.29
N SER A 189 -15.16 9.89 -6.18
CA SER A 189 -16.18 8.90 -5.80
C SER A 189 -17.53 9.56 -5.53
N VAL A 190 -17.56 10.68 -4.82
CA VAL A 190 -18.78 11.46 -4.56
C VAL A 190 -19.38 11.99 -5.86
N LYS A 191 -18.57 12.57 -6.75
CA LYS A 191 -19.04 13.03 -8.06
C LYS A 191 -19.66 11.88 -8.87
N LYS A 192 -19.02 10.72 -8.92
CA LYS A 192 -19.54 9.53 -9.60
C LYS A 192 -20.91 9.11 -9.06
N ILE A 193 -21.13 9.20 -7.75
CA ILE A 193 -22.43 8.93 -7.12
C ILE A 193 -23.50 9.89 -7.64
N TYR A 194 -23.22 11.20 -7.66
CA TYR A 194 -24.16 12.19 -8.16
C TYR A 194 -24.47 12.00 -9.65
N ASP A 195 -23.45 11.76 -10.46
CA ASP A 195 -23.63 11.52 -11.91
C ASP A 195 -24.53 10.30 -12.16
N ILE A 196 -24.38 9.23 -11.38
CA ILE A 196 -25.23 8.02 -11.46
C ILE A 196 -26.67 8.34 -11.08
N ILE A 197 -26.89 9.08 -9.98
CA ILE A 197 -28.23 9.47 -9.51
C ILE A 197 -28.91 10.35 -10.58
N ASP A 198 -28.23 11.35 -11.09
CA ASP A 198 -28.77 12.27 -12.10
C ASP A 198 -29.16 11.53 -13.39
N ASN A 199 -28.33 10.60 -13.85
CA ASN A 199 -28.63 9.79 -15.04
C ASN A 199 -29.86 8.90 -14.80
N PHE A 200 -29.93 8.23 -13.65
CA PHE A 200 -31.07 7.40 -13.30
C PHE A 200 -32.40 8.19 -13.22
N LEU A 201 -32.34 9.41 -12.67
CA LEU A 201 -33.53 10.26 -12.60
C LEU A 201 -33.99 10.76 -13.98
N LYS A 202 -33.04 11.07 -14.88
CA LYS A 202 -33.35 11.46 -16.28
C LYS A 202 -34.00 10.31 -17.06
N GLU A 203 -33.49 9.08 -16.90
CA GLU A 203 -34.06 7.88 -17.55
C GLU A 203 -35.49 7.59 -17.09
N LYS A 204 -35.85 7.90 -15.83
CA LYS A 204 -37.23 7.73 -15.33
C LYS A 204 -38.20 8.86 -15.68
N ALA A 205 -37.68 10.00 -16.14
CA ALA A 205 -38.52 11.16 -16.52
C ALA A 205 -38.90 11.14 -18.01
N THR A 206 -38.30 10.22 -18.79
CA THR A 206 -38.62 9.91 -20.22
C THR A 206 -39.49 8.68 -20.30
#